data_6cac249121f2c6b591a498b2073bf71c
#
_entry.id   6cac249121f2c6b591a498b2073bf71c
#
_cell.length_a   1.000
_cell.length_b   1.000
_cell.length_c   1.000
_cell.angle_alpha   90.00
_cell.angle_beta   90.00
_cell.angle_gamma   90.00
#
_symmetry.space_group_name_H-M   'P 1'
#
loop_
_entity.id
_entity.type
_entity.pdbx_description
1 polymer ?
#
loop_
_entity_poly.entity_id
_entity_poly.type
_entity_poly.pdbx_seq_one_letter_code
_entity_poly.pdbx_strand_id
1 'polypeptide(L)'
;MTHKELVAISCKFARKLGFPLVIPEAKSTVDEIPDVIAFRGGGDSLVIECKVSRSDFLADKEKPFWKEPYLGMGLYRIYVVMENVLKEGELDLLPEGWHLIVVDEKGKPIRGTLKNISNMALCIYRDSATNMPILPFYDRNVYAENAVLYSYIRKNKLIK
;
A
#
# COMPACT_ATOMS: atom_id res chain seq x y z
N MET A 1 -16.81 -1.57 -9.37
CA MET A 1 -15.53 -0.83 -9.54
C MET A 1 -14.50 -1.75 -10.17
N THR A 2 -13.75 -1.26 -11.15
CA THR A 2 -12.64 -1.98 -11.79
C THR A 2 -11.35 -1.85 -10.96
N HIS A 3 -10.37 -2.74 -11.18
CA HIS A 3 -9.06 -2.64 -10.56
C HIS A 3 -8.37 -1.28 -10.83
N LYS A 4 -8.43 -0.82 -12.09
CA LYS A 4 -7.85 0.48 -12.48
C LYS A 4 -8.47 1.67 -11.76
N GLU A 5 -9.78 1.65 -11.52
CA GLU A 5 -10.46 2.68 -10.72
C GLU A 5 -10.00 2.62 -9.26
N LEU A 6 -9.85 1.42 -8.69
CA LEU A 6 -9.36 1.24 -7.32
C LEU A 6 -7.92 1.74 -7.16
N VAL A 7 -7.04 1.47 -8.13
CA VAL A 7 -5.66 2.02 -8.17
C VAL A 7 -5.69 3.55 -8.19
N ALA A 8 -6.54 4.17 -9.01
CA ALA A 8 -6.66 5.63 -9.05
C ALA A 8 -7.15 6.23 -7.71
N ILE A 9 -8.05 5.55 -7.01
CA ILE A 9 -8.50 5.92 -5.67
C ILE A 9 -7.36 5.76 -4.65
N SER A 10 -6.61 4.68 -4.72
CA SER A 10 -5.48 4.39 -3.85
C SER A 10 -4.35 5.43 -4.01
N CYS A 11 -4.13 5.95 -5.21
CA CYS A 11 -3.23 7.09 -5.42
C CYS A 11 -3.68 8.35 -4.65
N LYS A 12 -4.99 8.59 -4.55
CA LYS A 12 -5.53 9.71 -3.75
C LYS A 12 -5.33 9.44 -2.25
N PHE A 13 -5.49 8.19 -1.80
CA PHE A 13 -5.22 7.81 -0.41
C PHE A 13 -3.75 8.02 -0.06
N ALA A 14 -2.81 7.57 -0.91
CA ALA A 14 -1.39 7.78 -0.68
C ALA A 14 -1.06 9.27 -0.46
N ARG A 15 -1.62 10.16 -1.29
CA ARG A 15 -1.44 11.62 -1.11
C ARG A 15 -2.04 12.14 0.19
N LYS A 16 -3.23 11.68 0.59
CA LYS A 16 -3.86 12.03 1.87
C LYS A 16 -3.05 11.54 3.07
N LEU A 17 -2.34 10.42 2.92
CA LEU A 17 -1.41 9.88 3.92
C LEU A 17 -0.08 10.66 3.98
N GLY A 18 0.08 11.71 3.19
CA GLY A 18 1.27 12.56 3.21
C GLY A 18 2.42 12.08 2.32
N PHE A 19 2.14 11.24 1.32
CA PHE A 19 3.11 10.80 0.32
C PHE A 19 2.91 11.58 -0.99
N PRO A 20 3.68 12.65 -1.25
CA PRO A 20 3.44 13.51 -2.40
C PRO A 20 3.84 12.87 -3.74
N LEU A 21 4.88 12.03 -3.76
CA LEU A 21 5.30 11.30 -4.94
C LEU A 21 4.59 9.95 -5.00
N VAL A 22 3.66 9.80 -5.94
CA VAL A 22 2.83 8.60 -6.08
C VAL A 22 3.00 8.04 -7.49
N ILE A 23 3.41 6.77 -7.59
CA ILE A 23 3.71 6.07 -8.83
C ILE A 23 2.80 4.84 -8.90
N PRO A 24 1.76 4.83 -9.75
CA PRO A 24 0.95 3.64 -9.97
C PRO A 24 1.68 2.63 -10.87
N GLU A 25 1.42 1.35 -10.67
CA GLU A 25 1.87 0.22 -11.49
C GLU A 25 3.37 0.30 -11.82
N ALA A 26 4.17 0.61 -10.80
CA ALA A 26 5.59 0.83 -10.95
C ALA A 26 6.32 -0.48 -11.25
N LYS A 27 6.97 -0.55 -12.40
CA LYS A 27 7.88 -1.67 -12.71
C LYS A 27 9.14 -1.54 -11.87
N SER A 28 9.51 -2.59 -11.18
CA SER A 28 10.75 -2.69 -10.39
C SER A 28 11.75 -3.65 -11.05
N THR A 29 12.92 -3.78 -10.45
CA THR A 29 13.95 -4.75 -10.84
C THR A 29 13.74 -6.11 -10.16
N VAL A 30 12.73 -6.24 -9.34
CA VAL A 30 12.31 -7.48 -8.67
C VAL A 30 10.94 -7.89 -9.18
N ASP A 31 10.49 -9.08 -8.84
CA ASP A 31 9.20 -9.63 -9.31
C ASP A 31 7.98 -8.92 -8.70
N GLU A 32 8.17 -8.02 -7.73
CA GLU A 32 7.09 -7.23 -7.17
C GLU A 32 6.75 -6.04 -8.08
N ILE A 33 5.49 -5.99 -8.50
CA ILE A 33 4.90 -4.85 -9.22
C ILE A 33 3.77 -4.33 -8.34
N PRO A 34 4.03 -3.34 -7.47
CA PRO A 34 2.99 -2.80 -6.61
C PRO A 34 1.97 -2.03 -7.43
N ASP A 35 0.69 -2.14 -7.06
CA ASP A 35 -0.37 -1.36 -7.69
C ASP A 35 -0.15 0.15 -7.50
N VAL A 36 0.34 0.54 -6.31
CA VAL A 36 0.81 1.90 -6.03
C VAL A 36 2.03 1.83 -5.14
N ILE A 37 3.10 2.53 -5.52
CA ILE A 37 4.19 2.87 -4.61
C ILE A 37 4.27 4.38 -4.47
N ALA A 38 4.49 4.85 -3.24
CA ALA A 38 4.56 6.27 -2.96
C ALA A 38 5.72 6.59 -2.01
N PHE A 39 6.25 7.79 -2.14
CA PHE A 39 7.42 8.24 -1.40
C PHE A 39 7.20 9.62 -0.80
N ARG A 40 7.85 9.86 0.34
CA ARG A 40 7.98 11.17 0.96
C ARG A 40 9.38 11.39 1.52
N GLY A 41 9.66 12.60 1.98
CA GLY A 41 10.92 12.94 2.62
C GLY A 41 11.22 12.04 3.83
N GLY A 42 12.50 11.91 4.17
CA GLY A 42 12.94 11.05 5.27
C GLY A 42 13.18 9.58 4.91
N GLY A 43 13.00 9.21 3.63
CA GLY A 43 13.20 7.83 3.17
C GLY A 43 11.98 6.93 3.38
N ASP A 44 10.82 7.49 3.70
CA ASP A 44 9.58 6.75 3.87
C ASP A 44 8.98 6.36 2.52
N SER A 45 8.57 5.10 2.41
CA SER A 45 7.85 4.54 1.27
C SER A 45 6.56 3.87 1.71
N LEU A 46 5.57 3.88 0.83
CA LEU A 46 4.27 3.25 1.03
C LEU A 46 3.95 2.39 -0.19
N VAL A 47 3.66 1.12 0.03
CA VAL A 47 3.09 0.23 -0.98
C VAL A 47 1.60 0.05 -0.70
N ILE A 48 0.78 0.13 -1.74
CA ILE A 48 -0.64 -0.20 -1.68
C ILE A 48 -0.92 -1.27 -2.72
N GLU A 49 -1.53 -2.36 -2.27
CA GLU A 49 -2.08 -3.43 -3.08
C GLU A 49 -3.60 -3.28 -3.17
N CYS A 50 -4.14 -3.35 -4.37
CA CYS A 50 -5.56 -3.13 -4.68
C CYS A 50 -6.24 -4.45 -5.02
N LYS A 51 -7.32 -4.82 -4.33
CA LYS A 51 -8.04 -6.07 -4.60
C LYS A 51 -9.53 -5.82 -4.81
N VAL A 52 -10.01 -6.23 -5.98
CA VAL A 52 -11.44 -6.14 -6.36
C VAL A 52 -12.17 -7.48 -6.24
N SER A 53 -11.43 -8.58 -6.06
CA SER A 53 -12.00 -9.90 -5.86
C SER A 53 -11.30 -10.66 -4.72
N ARG A 54 -12.07 -11.53 -4.06
CA ARG A 54 -11.55 -12.38 -2.98
C ARG A 54 -10.51 -13.37 -3.46
N SER A 55 -10.71 -13.96 -4.63
CA SER A 55 -9.76 -14.92 -5.20
C SER A 55 -8.39 -14.28 -5.46
N ASP A 56 -8.37 -13.07 -5.96
CA ASP A 56 -7.14 -12.31 -6.19
C ASP A 56 -6.44 -11.96 -4.87
N PHE A 57 -7.20 -11.54 -3.84
CA PHE A 57 -6.65 -11.30 -2.51
C PHE A 57 -6.00 -12.56 -1.92
N LEU A 58 -6.69 -13.71 -1.99
CA LEU A 58 -6.18 -14.96 -1.43
C LEU A 58 -4.95 -15.50 -2.19
N ALA A 59 -4.84 -15.22 -3.50
CA ALA A 59 -3.70 -15.63 -4.31
C ALA A 59 -2.39 -14.93 -3.91
N ASP A 60 -2.47 -13.76 -3.27
CA ASP A 60 -1.27 -13.03 -2.82
C ASP A 60 -0.47 -13.78 -1.74
N LYS A 61 -1.08 -14.71 -1.01
CA LYS A 61 -0.39 -15.56 -0.01
C LYS A 61 0.77 -16.36 -0.59
N GLU A 62 0.74 -16.63 -1.90
CA GLU A 62 1.79 -17.38 -2.58
C GLU A 62 2.96 -16.51 -3.04
N LYS A 63 2.81 -15.18 -2.99
CA LYS A 63 3.87 -14.26 -3.39
C LYS A 63 5.03 -14.27 -2.38
N PRO A 64 6.30 -14.24 -2.87
CA PRO A 64 7.49 -14.32 -2.00
C PRO A 64 7.50 -13.26 -0.90
N PHE A 65 7.16 -12.01 -1.21
CA PHE A 65 7.18 -10.89 -0.26
C PHE A 65 6.08 -10.98 0.83
N TRP A 66 5.13 -11.92 0.67
CA TRP A 66 4.17 -12.23 1.72
C TRP A 66 4.80 -13.07 2.83
N LYS A 67 5.64 -14.05 2.43
CA LYS A 67 6.35 -14.97 3.33
C LYS A 67 7.63 -14.33 3.89
N GLU A 68 8.29 -13.53 3.08
CA GLU A 68 9.59 -12.91 3.37
C GLU A 68 9.51 -11.40 3.12
N PRO A 69 9.06 -10.60 4.11
CA PRO A 69 8.79 -9.17 3.95
C PRO A 69 9.97 -8.34 3.43
N TYR A 70 11.22 -8.78 3.68
CA TYR A 70 12.43 -8.10 3.21
C TYR A 70 12.63 -8.17 1.68
N LEU A 71 11.94 -9.10 1.00
CA LEU A 71 11.96 -9.17 -0.46
C LEU A 71 11.09 -8.09 -1.11
N GLY A 72 10.10 -7.59 -0.39
CA GLY A 72 9.15 -6.60 -0.90
C GLY A 72 9.54 -5.16 -0.59
N MET A 73 8.95 -4.23 -1.34
CA MET A 73 9.07 -2.79 -1.15
C MET A 73 8.07 -2.29 -0.10
N GLY A 74 8.22 -1.03 0.30
CA GLY A 74 7.31 -0.31 1.20
C GLY A 74 7.69 -0.42 2.66
N LEU A 75 8.09 0.72 3.25
CA LEU A 75 8.22 0.87 4.69
C LEU A 75 6.86 0.67 5.38
N TYR A 76 5.80 1.13 4.74
CA TYR A 76 4.41 0.91 5.12
C TYR A 76 3.69 0.15 4.00
N ARG A 77 2.78 -0.75 4.37
CA ARG A 77 2.07 -1.61 3.42
C ARG A 77 0.58 -1.64 3.74
N ILE A 78 -0.24 -1.41 2.73
CA ILE A 78 -1.70 -1.30 2.87
C ILE A 78 -2.38 -2.11 1.78
N TYR A 79 -3.38 -2.90 2.15
CA TYR A 79 -4.39 -3.39 1.22
C TYR A 79 -5.53 -2.38 1.10
N VAL A 80 -5.90 -2.03 -0.11
CA VAL A 80 -7.16 -1.34 -0.41
C VAL A 80 -8.05 -2.34 -1.13
N VAL A 81 -9.16 -2.70 -0.52
CA VAL A 81 -10.03 -3.77 -1.03
C VAL A 81 -11.48 -3.31 -1.14
N MET A 82 -12.21 -3.90 -2.08
CA MET A 82 -13.65 -3.76 -2.15
C MET A 82 -14.33 -4.45 -0.96
N GLU A 83 -15.51 -3.98 -0.55
CA GLU A 83 -16.25 -4.47 0.62
C GLU A 83 -16.57 -5.98 0.57
N ASN A 84 -16.66 -6.57 -0.63
CA ASN A 84 -16.94 -7.99 -0.85
C ASN A 84 -15.69 -8.89 -0.81
N VAL A 85 -14.49 -8.33 -0.71
CA VAL A 85 -13.23 -9.09 -0.72
C VAL A 85 -12.95 -9.76 0.62
N LEU A 86 -13.14 -9.03 1.72
CA LEU A 86 -12.95 -9.51 3.08
C LEU A 86 -14.21 -9.29 3.91
N LYS A 87 -14.64 -10.33 4.62
CA LYS A 87 -15.74 -10.25 5.58
C LYS A 87 -15.27 -9.55 6.86
N GLU A 88 -16.24 -9.08 7.64
CA GLU A 88 -15.96 -8.60 8.99
C GLU A 88 -15.42 -9.76 9.84
N GLY A 89 -14.38 -9.50 10.62
CA GLY A 89 -13.70 -10.51 11.45
C GLY A 89 -12.60 -11.31 10.75
N GLU A 90 -12.35 -11.11 9.45
CA GLU A 90 -11.30 -11.83 8.70
C GLU A 90 -9.97 -11.06 8.63
N LEU A 91 -9.65 -10.25 9.65
CA LEU A 91 -8.40 -9.47 9.68
C LEU A 91 -7.15 -10.34 9.85
N ASP A 92 -7.32 -11.55 10.39
CA ASP A 92 -6.28 -12.59 10.49
C ASP A 92 -5.80 -13.12 9.14
N LEU A 93 -6.53 -12.83 8.06
CA LEU A 93 -6.10 -13.13 6.70
C LEU A 93 -5.09 -12.11 6.15
N LEU A 94 -4.85 -11.00 6.85
CA LEU A 94 -3.82 -10.04 6.45
C LEU A 94 -2.43 -10.56 6.88
N PRO A 95 -1.38 -10.27 6.09
CA PRO A 95 -0.01 -10.50 6.56
C PRO A 95 0.28 -9.61 7.76
N GLU A 96 1.17 -10.10 8.62
CA GLU A 96 1.64 -9.30 9.75
C GLU A 96 2.21 -7.95 9.29
N GLY A 97 1.83 -6.88 9.98
CA GLY A 97 2.28 -5.52 9.70
C GLY A 97 1.58 -4.82 8.53
N TRP A 98 0.73 -5.52 7.77
CA TRP A 98 -0.07 -4.89 6.73
C TRP A 98 -1.33 -4.24 7.30
N HIS A 99 -1.69 -3.12 6.71
CA HIS A 99 -2.93 -2.42 7.02
C HIS A 99 -4.01 -2.67 5.98
N LEU A 100 -5.25 -2.33 6.33
CA LEU A 100 -6.42 -2.53 5.49
C LEU A 100 -7.24 -1.25 5.40
N ILE A 101 -7.68 -0.94 4.18
CA ILE A 101 -8.76 0.01 3.90
C ILE A 101 -9.80 -0.73 3.05
N VAL A 102 -11.02 -0.84 3.53
CA VAL A 102 -12.15 -1.38 2.77
C VAL A 102 -12.97 -0.22 2.23
N VAL A 103 -13.26 -0.26 0.95
CA VAL A 103 -14.04 0.77 0.27
C VAL A 103 -15.35 0.23 -0.30
N ASP A 104 -16.36 1.09 -0.36
CA ASP A 104 -17.61 0.83 -1.05
C ASP A 104 -17.47 0.93 -2.59
N GLU A 105 -18.54 0.70 -3.32
CA GLU A 105 -18.58 0.80 -4.80
C GLU A 105 -18.22 2.17 -5.36
N LYS A 106 -18.32 3.23 -4.54
CA LYS A 106 -17.94 4.60 -4.89
C LYS A 106 -16.52 4.95 -4.50
N GLY A 107 -15.79 4.00 -3.90
CA GLY A 107 -14.43 4.19 -3.41
C GLY A 107 -14.33 4.98 -2.10
N LYS A 108 -15.45 5.09 -1.36
CA LYS A 108 -15.44 5.71 -0.04
C LYS A 108 -15.00 4.67 0.98
N PRO A 109 -14.03 5.00 1.86
CA PRO A 109 -13.63 4.12 2.95
C PRO A 109 -14.79 3.88 3.91
N ILE A 110 -15.08 2.60 4.22
CA ILE A 110 -16.17 2.19 5.11
C ILE A 110 -15.69 1.48 6.37
N ARG A 111 -14.54 0.80 6.29
CA ARG A 111 -13.89 0.16 7.44
C ARG A 111 -12.40 -0.10 7.15
N GLY A 112 -11.65 -0.51 8.14
CA GLY A 112 -10.23 -0.85 8.00
C GLY A 112 -9.53 -0.96 9.35
N THR A 113 -8.25 -1.31 9.30
CA THR A 113 -7.38 -1.34 10.49
C THR A 113 -6.87 0.06 10.86
N LEU A 114 -6.94 1.01 9.92
CA LEU A 114 -6.60 2.41 10.16
C LEU A 114 -7.84 3.11 10.73
N LYS A 115 -7.83 3.42 12.03
CA LYS A 115 -8.88 4.21 12.65
C LYS A 115 -8.79 5.68 12.22
N ASN A 116 -9.95 6.35 12.10
CA ASN A 116 -10.05 7.74 11.62
C ASN A 116 -9.50 7.96 10.20
N ILE A 117 -9.99 7.19 9.27
CA ILE A 117 -9.66 7.32 7.83
C ILE A 117 -9.84 8.76 7.31
N SER A 118 -10.66 9.57 7.98
CA SER A 118 -10.79 11.01 7.70
C SER A 118 -9.55 11.84 8.08
N ASN A 119 -8.69 11.32 8.96
CA ASN A 119 -7.42 11.98 9.34
C ASN A 119 -6.24 11.03 9.13
N MET A 120 -6.11 10.53 7.91
CA MET A 120 -5.17 9.46 7.53
C MET A 120 -3.71 9.80 7.79
N ALA A 121 -3.33 11.08 7.78
CA ALA A 121 -1.94 11.50 8.03
C ALA A 121 -1.42 11.08 9.44
N LEU A 122 -2.32 10.94 10.41
CA LEU A 122 -1.96 10.49 11.77
C LEU A 122 -1.98 8.97 11.91
N CYS A 123 -2.70 8.26 11.04
CA CYS A 123 -2.89 6.81 11.16
C CYS A 123 -1.63 6.00 10.87
N ILE A 124 -0.74 6.49 9.99
CA ILE A 124 0.53 5.81 9.67
C ILE A 124 1.53 5.89 10.83
N TYR A 125 1.40 6.86 11.71
CA TYR A 125 2.34 7.02 12.83
C TYR A 125 1.91 6.33 14.11
N ARG A 126 0.60 6.10 14.31
CA ARG A 126 0.08 5.49 15.54
C ARG A 126 -1.23 4.74 15.29
N ASP A 127 -1.31 3.53 15.80
CA ASP A 127 -2.59 2.86 16.00
C ASP A 127 -3.41 3.68 17.00
N SER A 128 -4.55 4.19 16.57
CA SER A 128 -5.40 5.04 17.41
C SER A 128 -6.11 4.28 18.54
N ALA A 129 -6.11 2.94 18.51
CA ALA A 129 -6.69 2.11 19.57
C ALA A 129 -5.69 1.84 20.70
N THR A 130 -4.43 1.60 20.35
CA THR A 130 -3.38 1.19 21.28
C THR A 130 -2.36 2.29 21.54
N ASN A 131 -2.43 3.40 20.79
CA ASN A 131 -1.40 4.46 20.73
C ASN A 131 0.01 3.93 20.40
N MET A 132 0.08 2.70 19.90
CA MET A 132 1.34 2.07 19.46
C MET A 132 1.72 2.56 18.06
N PRO A 133 3.02 2.75 17.80
CA PRO A 133 3.46 3.07 16.45
C PRO A 133 3.10 1.91 15.52
N ILE A 134 2.63 2.24 14.31
CA ILE A 134 2.51 1.27 13.23
C ILE A 134 3.92 0.78 12.92
N LEU A 135 4.13 -0.53 13.01
CA LEU A 135 5.45 -1.12 12.81
C LEU A 135 5.87 -0.96 11.34
N PRO A 136 6.93 -0.21 11.06
CA PRO A 136 7.47 -0.12 9.72
C PRO A 136 8.30 -1.36 9.37
N PHE A 137 8.29 -1.74 8.09
CA PHE A 137 9.15 -2.79 7.55
C PHE A 137 10.55 -2.23 7.27
N TYR A 138 11.41 -2.14 8.28
CA TYR A 138 12.78 -1.66 8.09
C TYR A 138 13.63 -2.56 7.19
N ASP A 139 13.34 -3.87 7.17
CA ASP A 139 14.00 -4.88 6.33
C ASP A 139 13.41 -4.97 4.91
N ARG A 140 12.89 -3.89 4.38
CA ARG A 140 12.33 -3.86 3.03
C ARG A 140 13.40 -3.78 1.94
N ASN A 141 13.01 -4.09 0.71
CA ASN A 141 13.90 -4.01 -0.44
C ASN A 141 14.11 -2.57 -0.94
N VAL A 142 15.00 -1.84 -0.28
CA VAL A 142 15.35 -0.45 -0.61
C VAL A 142 15.99 -0.32 -2.00
N TYR A 143 16.69 -1.36 -2.48
CA TYR A 143 17.28 -1.35 -3.83
C TYR A 143 16.20 -1.31 -4.91
N ALA A 144 15.13 -2.10 -4.75
CA ALA A 144 13.99 -2.07 -5.67
C ALA A 144 13.28 -0.71 -5.64
N GLU A 145 13.10 -0.12 -4.46
CA GLU A 145 12.53 1.23 -4.32
C GLU A 145 13.36 2.28 -5.05
N ASN A 146 14.67 2.26 -4.90
CA ASN A 146 15.58 3.16 -5.60
C ASN A 146 15.54 2.97 -7.12
N ALA A 147 15.43 1.73 -7.59
CA ALA A 147 15.29 1.44 -9.02
C ALA A 147 13.99 2.00 -9.60
N VAL A 148 12.87 1.92 -8.85
CA VAL A 148 11.60 2.54 -9.23
C VAL A 148 11.74 4.06 -9.30
N LEU A 149 12.30 4.69 -8.28
CA LEU A 149 12.53 6.14 -8.24
C LEU A 149 13.40 6.60 -9.42
N TYR A 150 14.50 5.92 -9.67
CA TYR A 150 15.38 6.25 -10.77
C TYR A 150 14.68 6.14 -12.13
N SER A 151 13.94 5.05 -12.33
CA SER A 151 13.16 4.83 -13.56
C SER A 151 12.10 5.92 -13.76
N TYR A 152 11.42 6.32 -12.68
CA TYR A 152 10.44 7.40 -12.71
C TYR A 152 11.08 8.74 -13.07
N ILE A 153 12.19 9.09 -12.44
CA ILE A 153 12.93 10.33 -12.68
C ILE A 153 13.41 10.42 -14.13
N ARG A 154 13.97 9.33 -14.67
CA ARG A 154 14.40 9.25 -16.07
C ARG A 154 13.24 9.42 -17.05
N LYS A 155 12.15 8.66 -16.82
CA LYS A 155 10.96 8.68 -17.69
C LYS A 155 10.35 10.09 -17.76
N ASN A 156 10.36 10.82 -16.66
CA ASN A 156 9.79 12.16 -16.59
C ASN A 156 10.83 13.27 -16.90
N LYS A 157 12.04 12.91 -17.35
CA LYS A 157 13.12 13.86 -17.73
C LYS A 157 13.46 14.86 -16.61
N LEU A 158 13.36 14.43 -15.36
CA LEU A 158 13.67 15.27 -14.19
C LEU A 158 15.18 15.36 -13.93
N ILE A 159 15.98 14.52 -14.60
CA ILE A 159 17.44 14.59 -14.68
C ILE A 159 17.88 14.53 -16.14
N LYS A 160 18.98 15.21 -16.48
CA LYS A 160 19.63 15.16 -17.81
C LYS A 160 20.65 14.05 -17.88
#